data_25a233500614654a84f04f93462c4cc6
#
_entry.id   25a233500614654a84f04f93462c4cc6
#
_cell.length_a   1.000
_cell.length_b   1.000
_cell.length_c   1.000
_cell.angle_alpha   90.00
_cell.angle_beta   90.00
_cell.angle_gamma   90.00
#
_symmetry.space_group_name_H-M   'P 1'
#
loop_
_entity.id
_entity.type
_entity.pdbx_description
1 polymer ?
#
loop_
_entity_poly.entity_id
_entity_poly.type
_entity_poly.pdbx_seq_one_letter_code
_entity_poly.pdbx_strand_id
1 'polypeptide(L)'
;MAAIPNPIPARLKQVNRAEVVDQNFLEHVRGHAGQSLPKPQPGDPVLAGSALDARGFMELFESQLVSRHLDLMARVLRVQNKVFYTIGSSGHEGNAMVARAARHTDPAFLHYRSGGFMAERFRKLPGMDPIMDSALSFAACKDDPASGGRHKVWGSKPLWVLPQTSTIGSHPPKALGTAMAIEQARRIGHALPIPADSIAICSFG
;
A
#
# COMPACT_ATOMS: atom_id res chain seq x y z
N MET A 1 55.32 -3.97 -29.86
CA MET A 1 54.19 -4.59 -29.21
C MET A 1 53.05 -3.62 -29.27
N ALA A 2 52.06 -3.88 -30.15
CA ALA A 2 50.90 -3.02 -30.35
C ALA A 2 49.81 -3.44 -29.30
N ALA A 3 49.31 -2.46 -28.55
CA ALA A 3 48.22 -2.67 -27.57
C ALA A 3 46.92 -3.00 -28.31
N ILE A 4 46.33 -4.12 -27.99
CA ILE A 4 45.02 -4.53 -28.46
C ILE A 4 43.98 -3.62 -27.78
N PRO A 5 43.15 -2.86 -28.54
CA PRO A 5 42.08 -2.10 -27.92
C PRO A 5 41.01 -3.08 -27.45
N ASN A 6 40.74 -3.06 -26.15
CA ASN A 6 39.65 -3.81 -25.55
C ASN A 6 38.30 -3.20 -26.04
N PRO A 7 37.45 -3.92 -26.79
CA PRO A 7 36.18 -3.36 -27.22
C PRO A 7 35.28 -3.19 -25.95
N ILE A 8 34.95 -1.95 -25.65
CA ILE A 8 33.93 -1.65 -24.64
C ILE A 8 32.66 -2.34 -25.11
N PRO A 9 32.10 -3.28 -24.33
CA PRO A 9 30.85 -3.93 -24.70
C PRO A 9 29.78 -2.88 -24.86
N ALA A 10 29.06 -2.92 -25.99
CA ALA A 10 27.90 -2.09 -26.23
C ALA A 10 27.01 -2.13 -24.95
N ARG A 11 26.69 -0.95 -24.40
CA ARG A 11 25.81 -0.82 -23.22
C ARG A 11 24.60 -1.70 -23.45
N LEU A 12 24.51 -2.80 -22.72
CA LEU A 12 23.30 -3.59 -22.62
C LEU A 12 22.22 -2.59 -22.25
N LYS A 13 21.19 -2.46 -23.08
CA LYS A 13 20.03 -1.62 -22.76
C LYS A 13 19.59 -2.03 -21.34
N GLN A 14 19.67 -1.12 -20.42
CA GLN A 14 19.33 -1.39 -19.03
C GLN A 14 17.84 -1.78 -18.99
N VAL A 15 17.58 -3.06 -18.73
CA VAL A 15 16.22 -3.58 -18.68
C VAL A 15 15.50 -2.91 -17.52
N ASN A 16 14.49 -2.13 -17.82
CA ASN A 16 13.61 -1.56 -16.80
C ASN A 16 12.66 -2.65 -16.31
N ARG A 17 12.97 -3.24 -15.15
CA ARG A 17 12.18 -4.33 -14.56
C ARG A 17 10.71 -3.95 -14.33
N ALA A 18 10.43 -2.69 -14.05
CA ALA A 18 9.07 -2.22 -13.87
C ALA A 18 8.28 -2.27 -15.19
N GLU A 19 8.91 -1.87 -16.32
CA GLU A 19 8.30 -1.99 -17.64
C GLU A 19 8.03 -3.44 -18.03
N VAL A 20 8.92 -4.36 -17.70
CA VAL A 20 8.70 -5.80 -17.97
C VAL A 20 7.48 -6.31 -17.21
N VAL A 21 7.32 -5.95 -15.92
CA VAL A 21 6.15 -6.35 -15.13
C VAL A 21 4.86 -5.75 -15.71
N ASP A 22 4.90 -4.48 -16.09
CA ASP A 22 3.74 -3.79 -16.67
C ASP A 22 3.36 -4.42 -18.03
N GLN A 23 4.32 -4.76 -18.87
CA GLN A 23 4.08 -5.45 -20.15
C GLN A 23 3.48 -6.84 -19.94
N ASN A 24 4.04 -7.65 -19.05
CA ASN A 24 3.52 -8.97 -18.74
C ASN A 24 2.08 -8.91 -18.23
N PHE A 25 1.75 -7.93 -17.39
CA PHE A 25 0.39 -7.71 -16.91
C PHE A 25 -0.57 -7.35 -18.06
N LEU A 26 -0.17 -6.43 -18.93
CA LEU A 26 -0.97 -6.02 -20.08
C LEU A 26 -1.20 -7.17 -21.06
N GLU A 27 -0.17 -7.98 -21.31
CA GLU A 27 -0.26 -9.18 -22.17
C GLU A 27 -1.22 -10.21 -21.56
N HIS A 28 -1.11 -10.45 -20.25
CA HIS A 28 -2.03 -11.35 -19.54
C HIS A 28 -3.49 -10.88 -19.66
N VAL A 29 -3.77 -9.60 -19.39
CA VAL A 29 -5.13 -9.03 -19.49
C VAL A 29 -5.66 -9.12 -20.93
N ARG A 30 -4.83 -8.80 -21.95
CA ARG A 30 -5.22 -8.91 -23.36
C ARG A 30 -5.50 -10.35 -23.77
N GLY A 31 -4.72 -11.31 -23.29
CA GLY A 31 -4.92 -12.72 -23.56
C GLY A 31 -6.26 -13.27 -23.01
N HIS A 32 -6.82 -12.60 -22.00
CA HIS A 32 -8.13 -12.95 -21.43
C HIS A 32 -9.29 -12.07 -21.96
N ALA A 33 -8.98 -11.06 -22.78
CA ALA A 33 -10.00 -10.20 -23.37
C ALA A 33 -10.97 -11.03 -24.26
N GLY A 34 -12.27 -10.83 -24.05
CA GLY A 34 -13.30 -11.53 -24.82
C GLY A 34 -13.66 -12.92 -24.30
N GLN A 35 -13.02 -13.44 -23.28
CA GLN A 35 -13.47 -14.68 -22.64
C GLN A 35 -14.79 -14.43 -21.89
N SER A 36 -15.80 -15.26 -22.18
CA SER A 36 -17.06 -15.26 -21.43
C SER A 36 -16.85 -15.99 -20.10
N LEU A 37 -16.58 -15.23 -19.05
CA LEU A 37 -16.51 -15.77 -17.70
C LEU A 37 -17.89 -15.70 -17.03
N PRO A 38 -18.17 -16.61 -16.10
CA PRO A 38 -19.36 -16.50 -15.25
C PRO A 38 -19.38 -15.12 -14.59
N LYS A 39 -20.56 -14.48 -14.59
CA LYS A 39 -20.77 -13.20 -13.91
C LYS A 39 -21.37 -13.48 -12.53
N PRO A 40 -20.56 -13.52 -11.46
CA PRO A 40 -21.10 -13.75 -10.13
C PRO A 40 -22.00 -12.58 -9.72
N GLN A 41 -23.02 -12.87 -8.92
CA GLN A 41 -23.80 -11.82 -8.29
C GLN A 41 -22.97 -11.16 -7.18
N PRO A 42 -23.22 -9.90 -6.86
CA PRO A 42 -22.40 -9.18 -5.85
C PRO A 42 -22.28 -9.87 -4.49
N GLY A 43 -23.30 -10.63 -4.08
CA GLY A 43 -23.31 -11.37 -2.81
C GLY A 43 -22.81 -12.82 -2.89
N ASP A 44 -22.43 -13.29 -4.08
CA ASP A 44 -21.93 -14.68 -4.21
C ASP A 44 -20.56 -14.81 -3.53
N PRO A 45 -20.31 -15.87 -2.75
CA PRO A 45 -19.01 -16.07 -2.15
C PRO A 45 -17.95 -16.33 -3.23
N VAL A 46 -16.77 -15.73 -3.09
CA VAL A 46 -15.65 -15.91 -4.06
C VAL A 46 -15.18 -17.35 -4.11
N LEU A 47 -15.19 -18.02 -2.96
CA LEU A 47 -14.92 -19.45 -2.79
C LEU A 47 -15.95 -20.04 -1.84
N ALA A 48 -16.25 -21.31 -2.00
CA ALA A 48 -17.15 -22.01 -1.09
C ALA A 48 -16.66 -21.88 0.38
N GLY A 49 -17.54 -21.40 1.26
CA GLY A 49 -17.23 -21.16 2.67
C GLY A 49 -16.45 -19.86 2.96
N SER A 50 -16.14 -19.05 1.95
CA SER A 50 -15.51 -17.73 2.13
C SER A 50 -16.53 -16.71 2.64
N ALA A 51 -16.12 -15.88 3.61
CA ALA A 51 -16.85 -14.68 4.00
C ALA A 51 -16.65 -13.51 3.00
N LEU A 52 -15.73 -13.65 2.05
CA LEU A 52 -15.49 -12.66 1.00
C LEU A 52 -16.44 -12.94 -0.16
N ASP A 53 -17.32 -12.01 -0.45
CA ASP A 53 -18.23 -12.03 -1.60
C ASP A 53 -17.60 -11.38 -2.85
N ALA A 54 -18.26 -11.50 -3.98
CA ALA A 54 -17.79 -10.95 -5.26
C ALA A 54 -17.65 -9.42 -5.22
N ARG A 55 -18.54 -8.71 -4.53
CA ARG A 55 -18.43 -7.26 -4.34
C ARG A 55 -17.17 -6.90 -3.56
N GLY A 56 -16.98 -7.53 -2.42
CA GLY A 56 -15.81 -7.30 -1.58
C GLY A 56 -14.50 -7.65 -2.28
N PHE A 57 -14.50 -8.67 -3.13
CA PHE A 57 -13.35 -9.02 -3.96
C PHE A 57 -13.04 -7.92 -5.00
N MET A 58 -14.06 -7.38 -5.67
CA MET A 58 -13.89 -6.27 -6.61
C MET A 58 -13.36 -5.01 -5.92
N GLU A 59 -13.88 -4.68 -4.75
CA GLU A 59 -13.41 -3.54 -3.95
C GLU A 59 -11.94 -3.69 -3.54
N LEU A 60 -11.53 -4.90 -3.14
CA LEU A 60 -10.13 -5.22 -2.85
C LEU A 60 -9.24 -5.04 -4.07
N PHE A 61 -9.67 -5.55 -5.21
CA PHE A 61 -8.94 -5.39 -6.46
C PHE A 61 -8.81 -3.92 -6.86
N GLU A 62 -9.88 -3.15 -6.71
CA GLU A 62 -9.84 -1.71 -6.94
C GLU A 62 -8.84 -1.00 -6.02
N SER A 63 -8.78 -1.36 -4.73
CA SER A 63 -7.78 -0.81 -3.80
C SER A 63 -6.34 -1.11 -4.23
N GLN A 64 -6.09 -2.30 -4.75
CA GLN A 64 -4.79 -2.67 -5.32
C GLN A 64 -4.47 -1.86 -6.59
N LEU A 65 -5.47 -1.68 -7.47
CA LEU A 65 -5.33 -0.86 -8.68
C LEU A 65 -5.08 0.62 -8.35
N VAL A 66 -5.80 1.18 -7.37
CA VAL A 66 -5.55 2.57 -6.89
C VAL A 66 -4.11 2.73 -6.44
N SER A 67 -3.60 1.81 -5.63
CA SER A 67 -2.21 1.83 -5.20
C SER A 67 -1.24 1.76 -6.37
N ARG A 68 -1.50 0.88 -7.33
CA ARG A 68 -0.66 0.74 -8.53
C ARG A 68 -0.68 1.96 -9.42
N HIS A 69 -1.84 2.57 -9.65
CA HIS A 69 -1.97 3.79 -10.44
C HIS A 69 -1.28 4.99 -9.75
N LEU A 70 -1.33 5.10 -8.44
CA LEU A 70 -0.58 6.12 -7.69
C LEU A 70 0.94 5.95 -7.89
N ASP A 71 1.45 4.72 -7.88
CA ASP A 71 2.87 4.44 -8.16
C ASP A 71 3.28 4.88 -9.57
N LEU A 72 2.45 4.55 -10.57
CA LEU A 72 2.70 4.92 -11.96
C LEU A 72 2.65 6.45 -12.14
N MET A 73 1.66 7.10 -11.54
CA MET A 73 1.54 8.56 -11.58
C MET A 73 2.72 9.25 -10.88
N ALA A 74 3.18 8.72 -9.75
CA ALA A 74 4.35 9.26 -9.06
C ALA A 74 5.59 9.25 -9.98
N ARG A 75 5.78 8.20 -10.81
CA ARG A 75 6.89 8.15 -11.78
C ARG A 75 6.74 9.21 -12.87
N VAL A 76 5.53 9.41 -13.41
CA VAL A 76 5.23 10.47 -14.39
C VAL A 76 5.53 11.85 -13.81
N LEU A 77 5.04 12.12 -12.60
CA LEU A 77 5.24 13.40 -11.91
C LEU A 77 6.70 13.62 -11.51
N ARG A 78 7.45 12.55 -11.25
CA ARG A 78 8.90 12.62 -10.98
C ARG A 78 9.69 13.15 -12.17
N VAL A 79 9.34 12.71 -13.38
CA VAL A 79 9.96 13.23 -14.62
C VAL A 79 9.68 14.73 -14.78
N GLN A 80 8.54 15.22 -14.28
CA GLN A 80 8.16 16.63 -14.27
C GLN A 80 8.72 17.41 -13.07
N ASN A 81 9.55 16.82 -12.24
CA ASN A 81 10.06 17.39 -10.99
C ASN A 81 8.99 17.86 -9.99
N LYS A 82 7.80 17.24 -10.01
CA LYS A 82 6.68 17.56 -9.10
C LYS A 82 6.59 16.63 -7.90
N VAL A 83 7.28 15.50 -7.96
CA VAL A 83 7.27 14.47 -6.91
C VAL A 83 8.70 14.01 -6.65
N PHE A 84 9.01 13.74 -5.40
CA PHE A 84 10.35 13.33 -4.97
C PHE A 84 10.45 11.84 -4.65
N TYR A 85 9.32 11.17 -4.45
CA TYR A 85 9.25 9.76 -4.02
C TYR A 85 8.55 8.90 -5.06
N THR A 86 9.21 7.82 -5.47
CA THR A 86 8.72 6.91 -6.53
C THR A 86 8.84 5.44 -6.17
N ILE A 87 9.12 5.10 -4.92
CA ILE A 87 9.14 3.71 -4.47
C ILE A 87 7.71 3.22 -4.36
N GLY A 88 7.35 2.27 -5.21
CA GLY A 88 6.00 1.76 -5.33
C GLY A 88 5.68 0.58 -4.43
N SER A 89 4.42 0.14 -4.52
CA SER A 89 3.83 -0.94 -3.74
C SER A 89 4.00 -2.34 -4.34
N SER A 90 4.67 -2.46 -5.48
CA SER A 90 4.84 -3.74 -6.20
C SER A 90 5.27 -4.89 -5.28
N GLY A 91 4.49 -5.96 -5.27
CA GLY A 91 4.68 -7.14 -4.42
C GLY A 91 4.00 -7.05 -3.04
N HIS A 92 3.48 -5.88 -2.66
CA HIS A 92 2.80 -5.65 -1.37
C HIS A 92 1.30 -5.36 -1.51
N GLU A 93 0.75 -5.42 -2.70
CA GLU A 93 -0.66 -5.13 -2.97
C GLU A 93 -1.61 -6.06 -2.19
N GLY A 94 -1.17 -7.30 -1.93
CA GLY A 94 -1.90 -8.27 -1.11
C GLY A 94 -2.20 -7.80 0.32
N ASN A 95 -1.47 -6.82 0.84
CA ASN A 95 -1.73 -6.22 2.15
C ASN A 95 -3.12 -5.56 2.26
N ALA A 96 -3.80 -5.28 1.15
CA ALA A 96 -5.19 -4.85 1.14
C ALA A 96 -6.11 -5.85 1.86
N MET A 97 -5.84 -7.17 1.75
CA MET A 97 -6.60 -8.20 2.47
C MET A 97 -6.50 -8.03 3.99
N VAL A 98 -5.31 -7.72 4.50
CA VAL A 98 -5.10 -7.48 5.94
C VAL A 98 -5.88 -6.24 6.38
N ALA A 99 -5.84 -5.16 5.59
CA ALA A 99 -6.62 -3.96 5.86
C ALA A 99 -8.13 -4.24 5.88
N ARG A 100 -8.62 -5.12 4.98
CA ARG A 100 -10.04 -5.51 4.94
C ARG A 100 -10.44 -6.32 6.16
N ALA A 101 -9.63 -7.26 6.58
CA ALA A 101 -9.92 -8.13 7.72
C ALA A 101 -9.87 -7.39 9.07
N ALA A 102 -8.99 -6.39 9.22
CA ALA A 102 -8.80 -5.64 10.45
C ALA A 102 -9.76 -4.43 10.55
N ARG A 103 -10.05 -3.98 11.76
CA ARG A 103 -10.83 -2.75 12.00
C ARG A 103 -9.98 -1.52 11.67
N HIS A 104 -10.62 -0.41 11.27
CA HIS A 104 -9.88 0.86 11.04
C HIS A 104 -9.30 1.44 12.34
N THR A 105 -9.81 1.01 13.50
CA THR A 105 -9.33 1.38 14.84
C THR A 105 -8.19 0.51 15.35
N ASP A 106 -7.84 -0.58 14.66
CA ASP A 106 -6.67 -1.39 15.03
C ASP A 106 -5.38 -0.65 14.61
N PRO A 107 -4.50 -0.27 15.56
CA PRO A 107 -3.29 0.47 15.24
C PRO A 107 -2.40 -0.26 14.23
N ALA A 108 -1.98 0.43 13.17
CA ALA A 108 -1.18 -0.15 12.12
C ALA A 108 0.15 0.60 11.92
N PHE A 109 1.23 -0.17 11.85
CA PHE A 109 2.60 0.27 11.58
C PHE A 109 3.00 -0.33 10.24
N LEU A 110 3.06 0.51 9.20
CA LEU A 110 3.10 0.04 7.83
C LEU A 110 4.50 0.15 7.22
N HIS A 111 4.83 -0.82 6.38
CA HIS A 111 5.95 -0.69 5.47
C HIS A 111 5.67 0.40 4.42
N TYR A 112 6.72 1.06 3.91
CA TYR A 112 6.56 2.14 2.92
C TYR A 112 5.91 1.70 1.60
N ARG A 113 5.85 0.40 1.31
CA ARG A 113 5.16 -0.17 0.14
C ARG A 113 3.69 -0.51 0.38
N SER A 114 3.14 -0.25 1.55
CA SER A 114 1.78 -0.66 1.94
C SER A 114 0.66 0.22 1.36
N GLY A 115 0.81 0.66 0.10
CA GLY A 115 -0.20 1.48 -0.58
C GLY A 115 -1.55 0.78 -0.72
N GLY A 116 -1.56 -0.53 -1.05
CA GLY A 116 -2.79 -1.31 -1.13
C GLY A 116 -3.51 -1.41 0.22
N PHE A 117 -2.76 -1.58 1.32
CA PHE A 117 -3.33 -1.52 2.67
C PHE A 117 -4.00 -0.17 2.94
N MET A 118 -3.32 0.93 2.63
CA MET A 118 -3.87 2.27 2.83
C MET A 118 -5.14 2.47 2.01
N ALA A 119 -5.12 2.18 0.71
CA ALA A 119 -6.28 2.35 -0.16
C ALA A 119 -7.51 1.60 0.37
N GLU A 120 -7.34 0.36 0.85
CA GLU A 120 -8.42 -0.41 1.43
C GLU A 120 -8.85 0.11 2.80
N ARG A 121 -7.91 0.56 3.63
CA ARG A 121 -8.22 1.11 4.96
C ARG A 121 -9.05 2.39 4.87
N PHE A 122 -8.80 3.24 3.90
CA PHE A 122 -9.56 4.47 3.65
C PHE A 122 -11.05 4.19 3.37
N ARG A 123 -11.39 3.06 2.73
CA ARG A 123 -12.78 2.67 2.47
C ARG A 123 -13.62 2.48 3.74
N LYS A 124 -12.97 2.23 4.87
CA LYS A 124 -13.64 1.98 6.16
C LYS A 124 -14.12 3.25 6.86
N LEU A 125 -13.70 4.41 6.38
CA LEU A 125 -14.10 5.70 6.95
C LEU A 125 -14.56 6.64 5.83
N PRO A 126 -15.89 6.84 5.66
CA PRO A 126 -16.43 7.71 4.63
C PRO A 126 -15.89 9.15 4.72
N GLY A 127 -15.75 9.80 3.57
CA GLY A 127 -15.31 11.19 3.47
C GLY A 127 -13.80 11.40 3.43
N MET A 128 -13.01 10.33 3.47
CA MET A 128 -11.57 10.40 3.26
C MET A 128 -11.21 10.18 1.77
N ASP A 129 -10.16 10.85 1.31
CA ASP A 129 -9.66 10.75 -0.06
C ASP A 129 -8.22 10.18 -0.07
N PRO A 130 -8.07 8.86 -0.34
CA PRO A 130 -6.76 8.23 -0.39
C PRO A 130 -5.87 8.76 -1.51
N ILE A 131 -6.46 9.21 -2.62
CA ILE A 131 -5.72 9.71 -3.78
C ILE A 131 -5.12 11.07 -3.46
N MET A 132 -5.93 11.98 -2.90
CA MET A 132 -5.48 13.31 -2.52
C MET A 132 -4.41 13.25 -1.42
N ASP A 133 -4.65 12.52 -0.33
CA ASP A 133 -3.68 12.39 0.77
C ASP A 133 -2.35 11.80 0.29
N SER A 134 -2.39 10.79 -0.58
CA SER A 134 -1.17 10.22 -1.17
C SER A 134 -0.46 11.19 -2.10
N ALA A 135 -1.19 11.95 -2.92
CA ALA A 135 -0.62 12.94 -3.83
C ALA A 135 0.08 14.07 -3.06
N LEU A 136 -0.53 14.58 -1.99
CA LEU A 136 0.06 15.59 -1.11
C LEU A 136 1.36 15.08 -0.48
N SER A 137 1.38 13.83 -0.03
CA SER A 137 2.56 13.18 0.53
C SER A 137 3.67 12.99 -0.50
N PHE A 138 3.35 12.54 -1.72
CA PHE A 138 4.31 12.37 -2.80
C PHE A 138 4.94 13.70 -3.24
N ALA A 139 4.14 14.77 -3.27
CA ALA A 139 4.58 16.11 -3.64
C ALA A 139 5.33 16.84 -2.50
N ALA A 140 5.47 16.22 -1.33
CA ALA A 140 5.99 16.86 -0.13
C ALA A 140 5.27 18.21 0.18
N CYS A 141 3.94 18.21 0.03
CA CYS A 141 3.11 19.38 0.25
C CYS A 141 2.97 19.65 1.75
N LYS A 142 2.98 20.95 2.13
CA LYS A 142 2.75 21.35 3.53
C LYS A 142 1.39 20.91 4.08
N ASP A 143 0.42 20.69 3.19
CA ASP A 143 -0.93 20.29 3.53
C ASP A 143 -1.08 18.75 3.66
N ASP A 144 0.03 17.99 3.51
CA ASP A 144 0.04 16.56 3.80
C ASP A 144 -0.32 16.31 5.27
N PRO A 145 -1.45 15.64 5.56
CA PRO A 145 -1.94 15.46 6.92
C PRO A 145 -1.05 14.55 7.78
N ALA A 146 -0.19 13.75 7.16
CA ALA A 146 0.69 12.81 7.87
C ALA A 146 2.03 13.44 8.26
N SER A 147 2.65 14.23 7.39
CA SER A 147 4.01 14.74 7.62
C SER A 147 4.18 16.24 7.44
N GLY A 148 3.18 16.96 6.91
CA GLY A 148 3.30 18.35 6.57
C GLY A 148 4.44 18.63 5.57
N GLY A 149 4.62 17.74 4.62
CA GLY A 149 5.62 17.85 3.55
C GLY A 149 7.05 17.51 3.94
N ARG A 150 7.29 17.03 5.17
CA ARG A 150 8.66 16.73 5.64
C ARG A 150 9.21 15.45 5.05
N HIS A 151 8.36 14.46 4.84
CA HIS A 151 8.76 13.16 4.32
C HIS A 151 7.54 12.39 3.83
N LYS A 152 7.68 11.63 2.72
CA LYS A 152 6.63 10.72 2.31
C LYS A 152 6.51 9.58 3.32
N VAL A 153 5.36 9.50 3.95
CA VAL A 153 5.04 8.46 4.94
C VAL A 153 3.61 7.97 4.75
N TRP A 154 3.35 6.71 5.12
CA TRP A 154 1.98 6.28 5.38
C TRP A 154 1.62 6.67 6.80
N GLY A 155 0.50 7.38 6.94
CA GLY A 155 0.01 7.79 8.23
C GLY A 155 -1.39 8.38 8.12
N SER A 156 -2.24 8.09 9.08
CA SER A 156 -3.59 8.66 9.17
C SER A 156 -4.10 8.52 10.60
N LYS A 157 -4.28 9.64 11.28
CA LYS A 157 -4.81 9.63 12.65
C LYS A 157 -6.21 9.03 12.73
N PRO A 158 -7.17 9.39 11.85
CA PRO A 158 -8.51 8.81 11.88
C PRO A 158 -8.55 7.30 11.64
N LEU A 159 -7.59 6.78 10.88
CA LEU A 159 -7.49 5.37 10.52
C LEU A 159 -6.53 4.58 11.41
N TRP A 160 -6.03 5.17 12.48
CA TRP A 160 -5.05 4.54 13.38
C TRP A 160 -3.83 3.96 12.66
N VAL A 161 -3.41 4.62 11.58
CA VAL A 161 -2.14 4.33 10.91
C VAL A 161 -1.08 5.29 11.43
N LEU A 162 -0.15 4.76 12.19
CA LEU A 162 0.90 5.57 12.80
C LEU A 162 1.95 5.95 11.76
N PRO A 163 2.31 7.24 11.65
CA PRO A 163 3.30 7.70 10.68
C PRO A 163 4.62 6.95 10.82
N GLN A 164 5.08 6.39 9.71
CA GLN A 164 6.30 5.61 9.65
C GLN A 164 7.16 6.05 8.48
N THR A 165 8.42 6.37 8.77
CA THR A 165 9.41 6.73 7.75
C THR A 165 9.84 5.52 6.92
N SER A 166 10.62 5.77 5.86
CA SER A 166 11.18 4.70 5.02
C SER A 166 12.26 3.86 5.72
N THR A 167 12.58 4.15 6.98
CA THR A 167 13.59 3.42 7.76
C THR A 167 13.07 2.03 8.10
N ILE A 168 13.55 1.04 7.39
CA ILE A 168 13.14 -0.36 7.55
C ILE A 168 13.53 -0.85 8.94
N GLY A 169 12.60 -1.59 9.59
CA GLY A 169 12.82 -2.19 10.90
C GLY A 169 12.67 -1.24 12.09
N SER A 170 12.40 0.06 11.89
CA SER A 170 12.20 1.00 13.00
C SER A 170 10.81 0.91 13.65
N HIS A 171 9.84 0.31 12.97
CA HIS A 171 8.45 0.22 13.44
C HIS A 171 8.08 -1.05 14.22
N PRO A 172 8.72 -2.23 14.07
CA PRO A 172 8.38 -3.39 14.86
C PRO A 172 8.43 -3.16 16.38
N PRO A 173 9.45 -2.48 16.97
CA PRO A 173 9.45 -2.17 18.40
C PRO A 173 8.29 -1.27 18.82
N LYS A 174 7.86 -0.34 17.95
CA LYS A 174 6.70 0.53 18.22
C LYS A 174 5.40 -0.28 18.21
N ALA A 175 5.25 -1.21 17.26
CA ALA A 175 4.09 -2.10 17.20
C ALA A 175 4.01 -3.00 18.44
N LEU A 176 5.15 -3.57 18.86
CA LEU A 176 5.23 -4.35 20.08
C LEU A 176 4.84 -3.53 21.32
N GLY A 177 5.42 -2.33 21.47
CA GLY A 177 5.06 -1.43 22.56
C GLY A 177 3.59 -1.06 22.58
N THR A 178 2.98 -0.85 21.40
CA THR A 178 1.54 -0.59 21.30
C THR A 178 0.71 -1.80 21.72
N ALA A 179 1.06 -3.00 21.30
CA ALA A 179 0.39 -4.23 21.73
C ALA A 179 0.47 -4.42 23.25
N MET A 180 1.65 -4.20 23.83
CA MET A 180 1.85 -4.25 25.28
C MET A 180 1.02 -3.18 26.01
N ALA A 181 0.93 -1.97 25.48
CA ALA A 181 0.13 -0.90 26.06
C ALA A 181 -1.37 -1.22 26.05
N ILE A 182 -1.88 -1.80 24.97
CA ILE A 182 -3.28 -2.27 24.87
C ILE A 182 -3.54 -3.34 25.93
N GLU A 183 -2.67 -4.33 26.05
CA GLU A 183 -2.82 -5.40 27.03
C GLU A 183 -2.73 -4.86 28.46
N GLN A 184 -1.79 -3.98 28.74
CA GLN A 184 -1.67 -3.35 30.06
C GLN A 184 -2.89 -2.53 30.44
N ALA A 185 -3.39 -1.71 29.50
CA ALA A 185 -4.59 -0.92 29.73
C ALA A 185 -5.80 -1.81 30.07
N ARG A 186 -5.94 -2.94 29.36
CA ARG A 186 -6.98 -3.94 29.62
C ARG A 186 -6.86 -4.52 31.03
N ARG A 187 -5.65 -4.86 31.47
CA ARG A 187 -5.39 -5.45 32.79
C ARG A 187 -5.70 -4.49 33.95
N ILE A 188 -5.43 -3.21 33.77
CA ILE A 188 -5.67 -2.20 34.83
C ILE A 188 -7.04 -1.51 34.70
N GLY A 189 -7.87 -1.93 33.73
CA GLY A 189 -9.18 -1.31 33.50
C GLY A 189 -9.11 0.12 32.96
N HIS A 190 -8.00 0.51 32.33
CA HIS A 190 -7.84 1.85 31.74
C HIS A 190 -8.50 1.91 30.36
N ALA A 191 -9.40 2.89 30.16
CA ALA A 191 -10.05 3.09 28.88
C ALA A 191 -9.07 3.69 27.86
N LEU A 192 -8.96 3.05 26.70
CA LEU A 192 -8.26 3.57 25.53
C LEU A 192 -9.27 4.10 24.51
N PRO A 193 -8.89 5.03 23.61
CA PRO A 193 -9.77 5.52 22.55
C PRO A 193 -9.93 4.51 21.39
N ILE A 194 -9.65 3.23 21.62
CA ILE A 194 -9.82 2.10 20.72
C ILE A 194 -10.47 0.94 21.47
N PRO A 195 -11.11 -0.01 20.79
CA PRO A 195 -11.67 -1.20 21.43
C PRO A 195 -10.63 -1.96 22.27
N ALA A 196 -11.06 -2.48 23.41
CA ALA A 196 -10.16 -3.20 24.34
C ALA A 196 -9.55 -4.48 23.73
N ASP A 197 -10.18 -5.04 22.70
CA ASP A 197 -9.73 -6.21 21.95
C ASP A 197 -9.00 -5.82 20.64
N SER A 198 -8.56 -4.56 20.51
CA SER A 198 -7.76 -4.12 19.36
C SER A 198 -6.44 -4.86 19.27
N ILE A 199 -5.99 -5.06 18.05
CA ILE A 199 -4.70 -5.67 17.72
C ILE A 199 -3.74 -4.61 17.16
N ALA A 200 -2.45 -4.74 17.42
CA ALA A 200 -1.43 -3.94 16.74
C ALA A 200 -0.94 -4.68 15.49
N ILE A 201 -1.12 -4.04 14.33
CA ILE A 201 -0.70 -4.59 13.03
C ILE A 201 0.68 -4.05 12.69
N CYS A 202 1.60 -4.93 12.31
CA CYS A 202 2.93 -4.54 11.84
C CYS A 202 3.20 -5.18 10.47
N SER A 203 3.41 -4.35 9.44
CA SER A 203 3.74 -4.79 8.09
C SER A 203 5.19 -4.44 7.79
N PHE A 204 5.99 -5.45 7.46
CA PHE A 204 7.39 -5.30 7.04
C PHE A 204 7.70 -6.24 5.88
N GLY A 205 8.73 -5.91 5.10
CA GLY A 205 9.15 -6.68 3.93
C GLY A 205 10.53 -7.26 4.11
#